data_44b449259c91131c4d56c0c9dac243bd
#
_entry.id   44b449259c91131c4d56c0c9dac243bd
#
_cell.length_a   1.000
_cell.length_b   1.000
_cell.length_c   1.000
_cell.angle_alpha   90.00
_cell.angle_beta   90.00
_cell.angle_gamma   90.00
#
_symmetry.space_group_name_H-M   'P 1'
#
loop_
_entity.id
_entity.type
_entity.pdbx_description
1 polymer ?
#
loop_
_entity_poly.entity_id
_entity_poly.type
_entity_poly.pdbx_seq_one_letter_code
_entity_poly.pdbx_strand_id
1 'polypeptide(L)'
;MKILLTLFFAAFTVATYAQKEIKLEELKDHIGERVKVQGIISGVSFLENSKNRPTFIGVGDSYSNQLLTVVILGDVRSQFVIIPSAKDAGNKIIVSGKVELYKQKLQIIIKDIRQLEIVQDAQGDQQ
;
A
#
# COMPACT_ATOMS: atom_id res chain seq x y z
N MET A 1 56.73 -18.60 -11.73
CA MET A 1 55.76 -18.58 -10.70
C MET A 1 54.45 -18.01 -11.24
N LYS A 2 53.48 -18.84 -11.42
CA LYS A 2 52.15 -18.41 -11.85
C LYS A 2 51.33 -18.06 -10.59
N ILE A 3 51.08 -16.78 -10.42
CA ILE A 3 50.17 -16.33 -9.35
C ILE A 3 48.76 -16.51 -9.90
N LEU A 4 48.06 -17.54 -9.43
CA LEU A 4 46.66 -17.71 -9.71
C LEU A 4 45.91 -16.67 -8.86
N LEU A 5 45.57 -15.53 -9.49
CA LEU A 5 44.65 -14.59 -8.89
C LEU A 5 43.26 -15.17 -9.09
N THR A 6 42.81 -15.92 -8.10
CA THR A 6 41.42 -16.34 -8.07
C THR A 6 40.61 -15.12 -7.68
N LEU A 7 40.09 -14.45 -8.70
CA LEU A 7 39.12 -13.38 -8.47
C LEU A 7 37.84 -14.05 -7.96
N PHE A 8 37.69 -14.06 -6.66
CA PHE A 8 36.46 -14.50 -6.03
C PHE A 8 35.44 -13.38 -6.25
N PHE A 9 34.69 -13.49 -7.35
CA PHE A 9 33.54 -12.63 -7.56
C PHE A 9 32.47 -13.14 -6.61
N ALA A 10 32.42 -12.55 -5.41
CA ALA A 10 31.26 -12.72 -4.57
C ALA A 10 30.10 -12.02 -5.27
N ALA A 11 29.34 -12.80 -6.03
CA ALA A 11 28.10 -12.31 -6.56
C ALA A 11 27.20 -12.01 -5.34
N PHE A 12 27.18 -10.76 -4.93
CA PHE A 12 26.18 -10.26 -4.01
C PHE A 12 24.87 -10.33 -4.76
N THR A 13 24.18 -11.44 -4.64
CA THR A 13 22.79 -11.52 -5.03
C THR A 13 22.04 -10.67 -4.03
N VAL A 14 21.83 -9.41 -4.39
CA VAL A 14 20.84 -8.59 -3.71
C VAL A 14 19.50 -9.29 -3.99
N ALA A 15 19.00 -10.01 -3.00
CA ALA A 15 17.65 -10.52 -3.07
C ALA A 15 16.73 -9.30 -3.04
N THR A 16 16.42 -8.77 -4.22
CA THR A 16 15.34 -7.82 -4.36
C THR A 16 14.07 -8.60 -4.08
N TYR A 17 13.51 -8.40 -2.89
CA TYR A 17 12.16 -8.85 -2.61
C TYR A 17 11.24 -7.98 -3.47
N ALA A 18 11.14 -8.33 -4.75
CA ALA A 18 10.15 -7.74 -5.62
C ALA A 18 8.80 -8.12 -5.04
N GLN A 19 8.06 -7.13 -4.55
CA GLN A 19 6.70 -7.35 -4.09
C GLN A 19 5.88 -7.85 -5.27
N LYS A 20 5.17 -8.94 -5.05
CA LYS A 20 4.34 -9.52 -6.08
C LYS A 20 3.18 -8.59 -6.38
N GLU A 21 3.06 -8.17 -7.62
CA GLU A 21 1.93 -7.36 -8.06
C GLU A 21 0.75 -8.26 -8.34
N ILE A 22 -0.36 -8.01 -7.65
CA ILE A 22 -1.58 -8.82 -7.76
C ILE A 22 -2.81 -7.92 -7.90
N LYS A 23 -3.92 -8.52 -8.29
CA LYS A 23 -5.21 -7.83 -8.38
C LYS A 23 -5.91 -7.83 -7.02
N LEU A 24 -6.80 -6.85 -6.80
CA LEU A 24 -7.56 -6.76 -5.56
C LEU A 24 -8.32 -8.05 -5.25
N GLU A 25 -8.91 -8.68 -6.26
CA GLU A 25 -9.69 -9.90 -6.10
C GLU A 25 -8.85 -11.09 -5.66
N GLU A 26 -7.53 -11.01 -5.84
CA GLU A 26 -6.60 -12.08 -5.46
C GLU A 26 -6.07 -11.93 -4.03
N LEU A 27 -6.35 -10.83 -3.35
CA LEU A 27 -5.81 -10.55 -2.01
C LEU A 27 -6.11 -11.67 -1.00
N LYS A 28 -7.27 -12.25 -1.08
CA LYS A 28 -7.70 -13.33 -0.18
C LYS A 28 -6.79 -14.56 -0.27
N ASP A 29 -6.11 -14.75 -1.39
CA ASP A 29 -5.21 -15.87 -1.62
C ASP A 29 -3.77 -15.56 -1.20
N HIS A 30 -3.51 -14.35 -0.72
CA HIS A 30 -2.17 -13.86 -0.38
C HIS A 30 -2.06 -13.33 1.05
N ILE A 31 -2.94 -13.79 1.94
CA ILE A 31 -2.90 -13.36 3.36
C ILE A 31 -1.56 -13.76 3.97
N GLY A 32 -0.91 -12.81 4.63
CA GLY A 32 0.41 -12.99 5.23
C GLY A 32 1.57 -12.69 4.30
N GLU A 33 1.30 -12.45 3.02
CA GLU A 33 2.32 -12.18 2.02
C GLU A 33 2.43 -10.68 1.76
N ARG A 34 3.62 -10.25 1.32
CA ARG A 34 3.83 -8.87 0.86
C ARG A 34 3.48 -8.77 -0.60
N VAL A 35 2.60 -7.83 -0.90
CA VAL A 35 2.06 -7.64 -2.24
C VAL A 35 2.06 -6.17 -2.61
N LYS A 36 1.86 -5.93 -3.90
CA LYS A 36 1.58 -4.60 -4.44
C LYS A 36 0.25 -4.69 -5.19
N VAL A 37 -0.69 -3.84 -4.81
CA VAL A 37 -2.02 -3.82 -5.44
C VAL A 37 -2.38 -2.40 -5.82
N GLN A 38 -3.25 -2.26 -6.79
CA GLN A 38 -3.82 -0.98 -7.18
C GLN A 38 -5.33 -1.11 -7.28
N GLY A 39 -6.00 -0.01 -7.05
CA GLY A 39 -7.45 0.05 -7.14
C GLY A 39 -7.95 1.47 -7.05
N ILE A 40 -9.25 1.63 -6.96
CA ILE A 40 -9.88 2.93 -6.84
C ILE A 40 -10.32 3.14 -5.40
N ILE A 41 -10.03 4.31 -4.87
CA ILE A 41 -10.43 4.68 -3.52
C ILE A 41 -11.96 4.86 -3.50
N SER A 42 -12.62 4.10 -2.64
CA SER A 42 -14.07 4.22 -2.44
C SER A 42 -14.44 5.21 -1.35
N GLY A 43 -13.54 5.47 -0.43
CA GLY A 43 -13.75 6.45 0.63
C GLY A 43 -12.57 6.54 1.57
N VAL A 44 -12.50 7.63 2.32
CA VAL A 44 -11.46 7.86 3.32
C VAL A 44 -12.12 8.37 4.60
N SER A 45 -11.73 7.80 5.72
CA SER A 45 -12.24 8.16 7.03
C SER A 45 -11.09 8.36 8.01
N PHE A 46 -11.07 9.47 8.72
CA PHE A 46 -10.07 9.78 9.73
C PHE A 46 -10.72 9.81 11.11
N LEU A 47 -10.28 8.91 11.99
CA LEU A 47 -10.80 8.83 13.36
C LEU A 47 -9.88 9.60 14.32
N GLU A 48 -10.04 10.90 14.33
CA GLU A 48 -9.20 11.82 15.09
C GLU A 48 -9.19 11.54 16.59
N ASN A 49 -10.33 11.12 17.14
CA ASN A 49 -10.50 10.92 18.58
C ASN A 49 -10.28 9.47 19.01
N SER A 50 -9.96 8.59 18.10
CA SER A 50 -9.68 7.19 18.41
C SER A 50 -8.22 6.99 18.78
N LYS A 51 -7.96 5.89 19.50
CA LYS A 51 -6.59 5.49 19.83
C LYS A 51 -5.79 5.33 18.53
N ASN A 52 -4.56 5.83 18.52
CA ASN A 52 -3.65 5.83 17.37
C ASN A 52 -4.12 6.66 16.18
N ARG A 53 -5.26 7.35 16.30
CA ARG A 53 -5.77 8.28 15.28
C ARG A 53 -5.68 7.72 13.86
N PRO A 54 -6.31 6.57 13.57
CA PRO A 54 -6.16 5.92 12.29
C PRO A 54 -6.92 6.61 11.18
N THR A 55 -6.34 6.56 9.97
CA THR A 55 -7.03 6.89 8.73
C THR A 55 -7.31 5.59 8.02
N PHE A 56 -8.55 5.36 7.63
CA PHE A 56 -8.97 4.20 6.86
C PHE A 56 -9.28 4.61 5.44
N ILE A 57 -8.66 3.91 4.48
CA ILE A 57 -8.92 4.12 3.06
C ILE A 57 -9.55 2.84 2.53
N GLY A 58 -10.77 2.94 2.06
CA GLY A 58 -11.44 1.83 1.38
C GLY A 58 -11.00 1.77 -0.07
N VAL A 59 -10.65 0.60 -0.56
CA VAL A 59 -10.20 0.39 -1.93
C VAL A 59 -11.08 -0.66 -2.60
N GLY A 60 -11.61 -0.32 -3.75
CA GLY A 60 -12.49 -1.18 -4.52
C GLY A 60 -13.92 -1.16 -4.00
N ASP A 61 -14.90 -1.36 -4.90
CA ASP A 61 -16.32 -1.36 -4.61
C ASP A 61 -16.78 -0.07 -3.88
N SER A 62 -17.83 -0.12 -3.09
CA SER A 62 -18.33 1.01 -2.33
C SER A 62 -17.73 1.04 -0.93
N TYR A 63 -17.72 2.22 -0.31
CA TYR A 63 -17.27 2.35 1.08
C TYR A 63 -18.15 1.47 1.98
N SER A 64 -17.55 0.73 2.87
CA SER A 64 -18.08 -0.33 3.73
C SER A 64 -18.15 -1.72 3.07
N ASN A 65 -18.12 -1.81 1.74
CA ASN A 65 -18.02 -3.09 1.01
C ASN A 65 -16.73 -3.18 0.22
N GLN A 66 -15.72 -2.40 0.58
CA GLN A 66 -14.44 -2.40 -0.11
C GLN A 66 -13.74 -3.75 -0.01
N LEU A 67 -12.95 -4.06 -1.03
CA LEU A 67 -12.16 -5.30 -1.08
C LEU A 67 -10.92 -5.24 -0.19
N LEU A 68 -10.43 -4.04 0.08
CA LEU A 68 -9.24 -3.80 0.89
C LEU A 68 -9.45 -2.55 1.74
N THR A 69 -8.99 -2.61 2.99
CA THR A 69 -8.87 -1.44 3.85
C THR A 69 -7.39 -1.12 4.04
N VAL A 70 -6.98 0.09 3.69
CA VAL A 70 -5.62 0.59 3.96
C VAL A 70 -5.68 1.37 5.26
N VAL A 71 -4.81 1.04 6.20
CA VAL A 71 -4.79 1.66 7.53
C VAL A 71 -3.53 2.49 7.70
N ILE A 72 -3.69 3.78 7.98
CA ILE A 72 -2.59 4.69 8.27
C ILE A 72 -2.74 5.16 9.71
N LEU A 73 -1.78 4.83 10.57
CA LEU A 73 -1.79 5.30 11.95
C LEU A 73 -1.35 6.77 12.03
N GLY A 74 -1.73 7.44 13.11
CA GLY A 74 -1.56 8.89 13.22
C GLY A 74 -0.11 9.38 13.10
N ASP A 75 0.85 8.63 13.61
CA ASP A 75 2.27 8.97 13.52
C ASP A 75 2.81 8.87 12.08
N VAL A 76 2.31 7.93 11.30
CA VAL A 76 2.65 7.81 9.87
C VAL A 76 1.89 8.85 9.06
N ARG A 77 0.62 9.09 9.41
CA ARG A 77 -0.22 10.09 8.74
C ARG A 77 0.43 11.46 8.69
N SER A 78 1.04 11.87 9.80
CA SER A 78 1.68 13.18 9.90
C SER A 78 2.91 13.35 9.00
N GLN A 79 3.45 12.25 8.46
CA GLN A 79 4.61 12.28 7.57
C GLN A 79 4.24 12.55 6.11
N PHE A 80 2.96 12.43 5.76
CA PHE A 80 2.52 12.70 4.39
C PHE A 80 2.53 14.21 4.11
N VAL A 81 3.11 14.59 2.97
CA VAL A 81 3.05 15.99 2.51
C VAL A 81 1.62 16.35 2.14
N ILE A 82 0.97 15.46 1.41
CA ILE A 82 -0.46 15.58 1.10
C ILE A 82 -1.16 14.43 1.80
N ILE A 83 -1.89 14.78 2.85
CA ILE A 83 -2.58 13.79 3.68
C ILE A 83 -3.80 13.25 2.94
N PRO A 84 -3.97 11.92 2.85
CA PRO A 84 -5.17 11.35 2.24
C PRO A 84 -6.44 11.84 2.93
N SER A 85 -7.43 12.21 2.15
CA SER A 85 -8.69 12.76 2.64
C SER A 85 -9.86 12.28 1.80
N ALA A 86 -11.07 12.67 2.21
CA ALA A 86 -12.29 12.32 1.49
C ALA A 86 -12.29 12.78 0.03
N LYS A 87 -11.49 13.79 -0.30
CA LYS A 87 -11.36 14.29 -1.68
C LYS A 87 -10.69 13.28 -2.61
N ASP A 88 -10.00 12.30 -2.05
CA ASP A 88 -9.29 11.29 -2.83
C ASP A 88 -10.20 10.16 -3.30
N ALA A 89 -11.45 10.14 -2.88
CA ALA A 89 -12.42 9.14 -3.38
C ALA A 89 -12.53 9.26 -4.91
N GLY A 90 -12.44 8.12 -5.58
CA GLY A 90 -12.42 8.05 -7.04
C GLY A 90 -11.02 8.05 -7.64
N ASN A 91 -10.00 8.42 -6.88
CA ASN A 91 -8.63 8.38 -7.36
C ASN A 91 -8.06 6.97 -7.30
N LYS A 92 -7.07 6.73 -8.14
CA LYS A 92 -6.32 5.47 -8.13
C LYS A 92 -5.33 5.48 -6.97
N ILE A 93 -5.24 4.35 -6.29
CA ILE A 93 -4.27 4.14 -5.21
C ILE A 93 -3.40 2.93 -5.53
N ILE A 94 -2.11 3.05 -5.25
CA ILE A 94 -1.17 1.95 -5.34
C ILE A 94 -0.65 1.71 -3.93
N VAL A 95 -0.80 0.47 -3.45
CA VAL A 95 -0.46 0.11 -2.08
C VAL A 95 0.45 -1.10 -2.08
N SER A 96 1.49 -1.02 -1.26
CA SER A 96 2.41 -2.14 -1.02
C SER A 96 2.40 -2.48 0.45
N GLY A 97 2.46 -3.76 0.77
CA GLY A 97 2.58 -4.19 2.15
C GLY A 97 2.07 -5.60 2.37
N LYS A 98 2.07 -5.97 3.64
CA LYS A 98 1.62 -7.29 4.05
C LYS A 98 0.11 -7.33 4.13
N VAL A 99 -0.49 -8.32 3.47
CA VAL A 99 -1.92 -8.57 3.55
C VAL A 99 -2.25 -9.20 4.88
N GLU A 100 -3.14 -8.59 5.64
CA GLU A 100 -3.56 -9.08 6.93
C GLU A 100 -5.08 -9.22 6.95
N LEU A 101 -5.56 -10.14 7.78
CA LEU A 101 -6.97 -10.32 8.02
C LEU A 101 -7.29 -9.76 9.42
N TYR A 102 -8.21 -8.81 9.47
CA TYR A 102 -8.67 -8.21 10.71
C TYR A 102 -10.19 -8.19 10.73
N LYS A 103 -10.77 -8.87 11.72
CA LYS A 103 -12.25 -9.00 11.84
C LYS A 103 -12.87 -9.44 10.53
N GLN A 104 -12.26 -10.44 9.87
CA GLN A 104 -12.71 -11.02 8.61
C GLN A 104 -12.62 -10.08 7.42
N LYS A 105 -11.90 -8.97 7.55
CA LYS A 105 -11.66 -8.02 6.46
C LYS A 105 -10.19 -7.94 6.12
N LEU A 106 -9.89 -7.83 4.84
CA LEU A 106 -8.52 -7.72 4.37
C LEU A 106 -8.02 -6.30 4.58
N GLN A 107 -6.80 -6.18 5.12
CA GLN A 107 -6.19 -4.87 5.36
C GLN A 107 -4.69 -4.89 5.06
N ILE A 108 -4.16 -3.71 4.77
CA ILE A 108 -2.72 -3.45 4.72
C ILE A 108 -2.46 -2.24 5.61
N ILE A 109 -1.56 -2.41 6.58
CA ILE A 109 -1.16 -1.32 7.47
C ILE A 109 0.04 -0.60 6.86
N ILE A 110 -0.06 0.70 6.74
CA ILE A 110 1.02 1.55 6.22
C ILE A 110 1.96 1.91 7.37
N LYS A 111 3.18 1.45 7.28
CA LYS A 111 4.25 1.74 8.25
C LYS A 111 5.26 2.75 7.72
N ASP A 112 5.23 2.99 6.42
CA ASP A 112 6.13 3.90 5.73
C ASP A 112 5.35 4.57 4.60
N ILE A 113 5.51 5.87 4.43
CA ILE A 113 4.78 6.63 3.41
C ILE A 113 5.04 6.15 1.98
N ARG A 114 6.17 5.48 1.76
CA ARG A 114 6.52 4.92 0.44
C ARG A 114 5.65 3.72 0.06
N GLN A 115 4.91 3.15 1.00
CA GLN A 115 3.99 2.04 0.72
C GLN A 115 2.72 2.48 0.00
N LEU A 116 2.48 3.79 -0.06
CA LEU A 116 1.21 4.33 -0.54
C LEU A 116 1.48 5.42 -1.56
N GLU A 117 0.80 5.31 -2.71
CA GLU A 117 0.80 6.36 -3.72
C GLU A 117 -0.63 6.59 -4.18
N ILE A 118 -1.10 7.82 -4.09
CA ILE A 118 -2.39 8.21 -4.64
C ILE A 118 -2.12 8.94 -5.95
N VAL A 119 -2.62 8.38 -7.03
CA VAL A 119 -2.46 8.95 -8.36
C VAL A 119 -3.68 9.84 -8.61
N GLN A 120 -3.44 11.14 -8.65
CA GLN A 120 -4.50 12.06 -9.00
C GLN A 120 -4.82 11.88 -10.48
N ASP A 121 -6.09 11.72 -10.75
CA ASP A 121 -6.55 11.51 -12.10
C ASP A 121 -6.28 12.74 -12.93
N ALA A 122 -5.56 12.54 -14.04
CA ALA A 122 -5.29 13.62 -15.01
C ALA A 122 -6.56 14.16 -15.68
N GLN A 123 -7.71 13.57 -15.40
CA GLN A 123 -8.98 14.01 -15.98
C GLN A 123 -9.38 15.41 -15.56
N GLY A 124 -8.81 15.92 -14.47
CA GLY A 124 -9.06 17.31 -14.08
C GLY A 124 -8.56 18.33 -15.09
N ASP A 125 -7.66 17.93 -15.97
CA ASP A 125 -7.09 18.81 -16.99
C ASP A 125 -7.81 18.73 -18.33
N GLN A 126 -8.84 17.94 -18.45
CA GLN A 126 -9.61 17.82 -19.68
C GLN A 126 -10.73 18.83 -19.69
N GLN A 127 -10.51 19.82 -20.46
CA GLN A 127 -11.52 20.83 -20.73
C GLN A 127 -11.99 20.73 -22.18
#